data_9a913c5142be063228e2a59eeceeb2c1
#
_entry.id   9a913c5142be063228e2a59eeceeb2c1
#
_cell.length_a   1.000
_cell.length_b   1.000
_cell.length_c   1.000
_cell.angle_alpha   90.00
_cell.angle_beta   90.00
_cell.angle_gamma   90.00
#
_symmetry.space_group_name_H-M   'P 1'
#
loop_
_entity.id
_entity.type
_entity.pdbx_description
1 polymer ?
#
loop_
_entity_poly.entity_id
_entity_poly.type
_entity_poly.pdbx_seq_one_letter_code
_entity_poly.pdbx_strand_id
1 'polypeptide(L)'
;PRITSSLPAQNAIGVQPDAVLRLDFSRAIERASAEANINLLGPSGDTLGGVFTWSNADRTLVFNPDSLFAFDADYQYFIGGNVRDLYNNPFDGNGNGIGGDSLIIMFRTRPDDLTAPVVVNTFPASDDTVDTPNHVISITFDEIVDTNSVTLTNFAVGQIGGSLLARTLQHWQAGGRSGVNIYVAAGLQSGTSYRVRVSGVADRWGNIMPTQVLWNFTVAPGSYMFTTIDDFNSSVANWLQPGTSGSTMGIDSARFSISTTVAVPGIPSNTGSSLLQFYWQTGASSWLIREYLNSGPPRSVIWQKANTWLQVYVHGDGSGTQFRFAIDDSVDAFPGGTATNHEVSLWKTIDWVGWRLVEWDLENDSVGSWLGNGRLEGDLRFDSFQLRYIPGTSAASGQVYFDQLQLARKAPSTVERDPSVLPGAFALHQNYPNPFNPETRIMYDIGEAGFVRLFVIDILGRQIRTLVAAPHEQGRYVATWDGKDENGVAVSSGVYFYRLQSETITLSGKMNLLK
;
A
#
# COMPACT_ATOMS: atom_id res chain seq x y z
N PRO A 1 33.72 35.50 11.27
CA PRO A 1 32.79 34.40 10.93
C PRO A 1 33.53 33.27 10.25
N ARG A 2 33.00 32.02 10.38
CA ARG A 2 33.51 30.79 9.73
C ARG A 2 32.34 29.94 9.27
N ILE A 3 32.58 29.00 8.34
CA ILE A 3 31.60 27.98 7.97
C ILE A 3 31.47 26.95 9.09
N THR A 4 30.25 26.61 9.47
CA THR A 4 29.93 25.55 10.44
C THR A 4 29.43 24.28 9.77
N SER A 5 28.77 24.41 8.61
CA SER A 5 28.39 23.29 7.74
C SER A 5 28.24 23.75 6.29
N SER A 6 28.42 22.83 5.37
CA SER A 6 28.16 23.01 3.94
C SER A 6 27.42 21.83 3.36
N LEU A 7 26.58 22.08 2.37
CA LEU A 7 25.95 21.07 1.55
C LEU A 7 26.08 21.52 0.08
N PRO A 8 26.75 20.76 -0.78
CA PRO A 8 27.54 19.56 -0.50
C PRO A 8 28.67 19.79 0.51
N ALA A 9 29.07 18.74 1.23
CA ALA A 9 30.20 18.80 2.15
C ALA A 9 31.54 18.81 1.39
N GLN A 10 32.62 19.18 2.08
CA GLN A 10 33.97 19.09 1.52
C GLN A 10 34.25 17.66 1.03
N ASN A 11 34.69 17.54 -0.22
CA ASN A 11 35.00 16.29 -0.93
C ASN A 11 33.79 15.34 -1.08
N ALA A 12 32.57 15.85 -1.03
CA ALA A 12 31.39 15.06 -1.33
C ALA A 12 31.46 14.53 -2.78
N ILE A 13 31.10 13.26 -2.97
CA ILE A 13 30.98 12.61 -4.27
C ILE A 13 29.51 12.17 -4.50
N GLY A 14 29.13 11.97 -5.75
CA GLY A 14 27.78 11.55 -6.09
C GLY A 14 26.72 12.62 -5.87
N VAL A 15 27.11 13.90 -5.88
CA VAL A 15 26.21 15.04 -5.73
C VAL A 15 25.25 15.10 -6.92
N GLN A 16 23.97 15.29 -6.66
CA GLN A 16 22.96 15.35 -7.72
C GLN A 16 23.14 16.61 -8.58
N PRO A 17 22.94 16.54 -9.91
CA PRO A 17 23.05 17.69 -10.80
C PRO A 17 22.07 18.82 -10.51
N ASP A 18 20.97 18.54 -9.86
CA ASP A 18 19.96 19.53 -9.41
C ASP A 18 20.18 20.01 -7.97
N ALA A 19 21.32 19.69 -7.37
CA ALA A 19 21.59 20.08 -5.99
C ALA A 19 21.66 21.60 -5.83
N VAL A 20 21.02 22.08 -4.78
CA VAL A 20 21.24 23.45 -4.28
C VAL A 20 22.42 23.45 -3.31
N LEU A 21 23.07 24.57 -3.22
CA LEU A 21 24.26 24.73 -2.39
C LEU A 21 23.91 25.49 -1.13
N ARG A 22 24.29 24.98 0.04
CA ARG A 22 24.02 25.62 1.33
C ARG A 22 25.31 25.81 2.12
N LEU A 23 25.43 26.98 2.72
CA LEU A 23 26.51 27.34 3.66
C LEU A 23 25.89 27.87 4.96
N ASP A 24 26.24 27.26 6.09
CA ASP A 24 25.87 27.73 7.40
C ASP A 24 27.09 28.42 8.07
N PHE A 25 26.89 29.63 8.57
CA PHE A 25 27.91 30.44 9.19
C PHE A 25 27.77 30.51 10.72
N SER A 26 28.88 30.63 11.40
CA SER A 26 28.92 30.77 12.86
C SER A 26 28.31 32.08 13.36
N ARG A 27 28.19 33.07 12.51
CA ARG A 27 27.63 34.41 12.77
C ARG A 27 26.80 34.90 11.61
N ALA A 28 25.95 35.91 11.85
CA ALA A 28 25.22 36.59 10.80
C ALA A 28 26.20 37.35 9.86
N ILE A 29 26.01 37.21 8.57
CA ILE A 29 26.87 37.68 7.50
C ILE A 29 26.28 38.97 6.89
N GLU A 30 27.13 39.90 6.53
CA GLU A 30 26.78 41.03 5.70
C GLU A 30 26.60 40.53 4.25
N ARG A 31 25.36 40.57 3.75
CA ARG A 31 24.96 39.90 2.49
C ARG A 31 25.77 40.37 1.29
N ALA A 32 25.94 41.72 1.14
CA ALA A 32 26.65 42.29 0.00
C ALA A 32 28.11 41.82 -0.05
N SER A 33 28.78 41.69 1.11
CA SER A 33 30.15 41.20 1.15
C SER A 33 30.24 39.72 0.75
N ALA A 34 29.25 38.89 1.14
CA ALA A 34 29.20 37.49 0.79
C ALA A 34 28.90 37.28 -0.72
N GLU A 35 27.88 37.94 -1.22
CA GLU A 35 27.47 37.87 -2.64
C GLU A 35 28.55 38.37 -3.61
N ALA A 36 29.41 39.27 -3.16
CA ALA A 36 30.57 39.78 -3.95
C ALA A 36 31.82 38.85 -3.85
N ASN A 37 31.91 37.99 -2.84
CA ASN A 37 33.14 37.21 -2.54
C ASN A 37 32.91 35.69 -2.43
N ILE A 38 31.70 35.18 -2.72
CA ILE A 38 31.39 33.76 -2.79
C ILE A 38 31.09 33.43 -4.25
N ASN A 39 31.83 32.50 -4.81
CA ASN A 39 31.67 32.07 -6.19
C ASN A 39 31.56 30.53 -6.23
N LEU A 40 30.65 30.05 -7.07
CA LEU A 40 30.63 28.66 -7.51
C LEU A 40 31.40 28.58 -8.82
N LEU A 41 32.43 27.74 -8.85
CA LEU A 41 33.25 27.49 -10.03
C LEU A 41 32.92 26.13 -10.65
N GLY A 42 32.74 26.15 -11.95
CA GLY A 42 32.51 24.96 -12.76
C GLY A 42 33.78 24.16 -13.02
N PRO A 43 33.66 23.02 -13.74
CA PRO A 43 34.80 22.15 -14.08
C PRO A 43 35.90 22.86 -14.89
N SER A 44 35.54 23.87 -15.66
CA SER A 44 36.48 24.68 -16.46
C SER A 44 37.08 25.83 -15.68
N GLY A 45 36.68 26.00 -14.39
CA GLY A 45 37.08 27.15 -13.56
C GLY A 45 36.27 28.41 -13.82
N ASP A 46 35.23 28.36 -14.63
CA ASP A 46 34.29 29.45 -14.89
C ASP A 46 33.33 29.64 -13.70
N THR A 47 32.95 30.89 -13.44
CA THR A 47 31.96 31.22 -12.41
C THR A 47 30.55 30.92 -12.93
N LEU A 48 29.79 30.11 -12.19
CA LEU A 48 28.41 29.79 -12.52
C LEU A 48 27.45 30.84 -11.97
N GLY A 49 26.44 31.17 -12.78
CA GLY A 49 25.31 32.05 -12.39
C GLY A 49 24.33 31.32 -11.47
N GLY A 50 23.62 32.13 -10.68
CA GLY A 50 22.58 31.62 -9.80
C GLY A 50 22.04 32.67 -8.84
N VAL A 51 21.11 32.28 -7.99
CA VAL A 51 20.41 33.18 -7.07
C VAL A 51 20.76 32.82 -5.62
N PHE A 52 21.22 33.83 -4.88
CA PHE A 52 21.43 33.73 -3.43
C PHE A 52 20.13 33.95 -2.68
N THR A 53 19.86 33.11 -1.70
CA THR A 53 18.77 33.27 -0.73
C THR A 53 19.31 33.14 0.70
N TRP A 54 18.76 33.93 1.61
CA TRP A 54 19.24 34.04 2.99
C TRP A 54 18.15 33.65 3.98
N SER A 55 18.54 32.96 5.04
CA SER A 55 17.65 32.57 6.14
C SER A 55 18.41 32.54 7.48
N ASN A 56 17.72 32.17 8.56
CA ASN A 56 18.29 32.02 9.90
C ASN A 56 19.05 33.32 10.37
N ALA A 57 18.39 34.48 10.18
CA ALA A 57 18.99 35.79 10.48
C ALA A 57 20.39 35.96 9.86
N ASP A 58 20.49 35.72 8.56
CA ASP A 58 21.70 35.85 7.73
C ASP A 58 22.86 34.93 8.11
N ARG A 59 22.55 33.79 8.74
CA ARG A 59 23.54 32.78 9.06
C ARG A 59 23.53 31.59 8.10
N THR A 60 22.50 31.49 7.26
CA THR A 60 22.37 30.42 6.27
C THR A 60 22.20 31.04 4.89
N LEU A 61 23.13 30.74 4.01
CA LEU A 61 23.09 31.05 2.59
C LEU A 61 22.71 29.82 1.81
N VAL A 62 21.77 29.95 0.88
CA VAL A 62 21.49 28.95 -0.15
C VAL A 62 21.70 29.60 -1.51
N PHE A 63 22.48 28.95 -2.37
CA PHE A 63 22.68 29.34 -3.75
C PHE A 63 21.98 28.33 -4.67
N ASN A 64 21.10 28.82 -5.52
CA ASN A 64 20.40 28.03 -6.54
C ASN A 64 21.06 28.33 -7.89
N PRO A 65 21.79 27.40 -8.50
CA PRO A 65 22.38 27.56 -9.81
C PRO A 65 21.32 27.81 -10.90
N ASP A 66 21.62 28.60 -11.91
CA ASP A 66 20.72 28.86 -13.05
C ASP A 66 20.57 27.68 -13.98
N SER A 67 21.47 26.69 -13.90
CA SER A 67 21.46 25.45 -14.69
C SER A 67 21.88 24.25 -13.86
N LEU A 68 21.50 23.07 -14.32
CA LEU A 68 21.95 21.80 -13.72
C LEU A 68 23.47 21.67 -13.85
N PHE A 69 24.08 21.05 -12.86
CA PHE A 69 25.50 20.65 -12.95
C PHE A 69 25.69 19.57 -14.02
N ALA A 70 26.84 19.58 -14.68
CA ALA A 70 27.24 18.46 -15.51
C ALA A 70 27.45 17.20 -14.65
N PHE A 71 27.20 16.05 -15.23
CA PHE A 71 27.50 14.76 -14.59
C PHE A 71 29.00 14.52 -14.52
N ASP A 72 29.44 13.70 -13.57
CA ASP A 72 30.81 13.22 -13.36
C ASP A 72 31.86 14.35 -13.39
N ALA A 73 31.50 15.51 -12.85
CA ALA A 73 32.28 16.75 -12.95
C ALA A 73 32.61 17.31 -11.57
N ASP A 74 33.78 17.94 -11.46
CA ASP A 74 34.25 18.57 -10.23
C ASP A 74 33.81 20.03 -10.19
N TYR A 75 33.30 20.43 -9.05
CA TYR A 75 32.85 21.80 -8.74
C TYR A 75 33.47 22.28 -7.44
N GLN A 76 33.59 23.58 -7.29
CA GLN A 76 34.11 24.15 -6.06
C GLN A 76 33.44 25.46 -5.68
N TYR A 77 33.19 25.66 -4.39
CA TYR A 77 32.92 26.98 -3.84
C TYR A 77 34.23 27.66 -3.48
N PHE A 78 34.38 28.83 -3.94
CA PHE A 78 35.40 29.76 -3.42
C PHE A 78 34.71 30.74 -2.48
N ILE A 79 35.10 30.77 -1.21
CA ILE A 79 34.66 31.74 -0.21
C ILE A 79 35.85 32.64 0.10
N GLY A 80 35.79 33.86 -0.36
CA GLY A 80 36.89 34.82 -0.20
C GLY A 80 37.01 35.34 1.24
N GLY A 81 38.24 35.62 1.67
CA GLY A 81 38.53 36.20 3.00
C GLY A 81 37.91 37.57 3.25
N ASN A 82 37.42 38.26 2.19
CA ASN A 82 36.71 39.54 2.30
C ASN A 82 35.22 39.40 2.67
N VAL A 83 34.66 38.19 2.81
CA VAL A 83 33.35 38.01 3.41
C VAL A 83 33.37 38.52 4.85
N ARG A 84 32.35 39.27 5.28
CA ARG A 84 32.30 39.92 6.59
C ARG A 84 31.03 39.61 7.35
N ASP A 85 31.13 39.58 8.68
CA ASP A 85 29.95 39.59 9.53
C ASP A 85 29.37 41.01 9.69
N LEU A 86 28.22 41.14 10.34
CA LEU A 86 27.55 42.43 10.59
C LEU A 86 28.37 43.40 11.45
N TYR A 87 29.47 42.95 12.06
CA TYR A 87 30.41 43.74 12.86
C TYR A 87 31.70 44.05 12.09
N ASN A 88 31.71 43.81 10.78
CA ASN A 88 32.84 44.04 9.89
C ASN A 88 34.07 43.13 10.16
N ASN A 89 33.90 42.02 10.89
CA ASN A 89 34.98 41.04 11.06
C ASN A 89 35.13 40.21 9.78
N PRO A 90 36.36 40.07 9.24
CA PRO A 90 36.60 39.26 8.05
C PRO A 90 36.45 37.77 8.31
N PHE A 91 36.22 37.00 7.22
CA PHE A 91 36.03 35.56 7.22
C PHE A 91 37.32 34.84 7.65
N ASP A 92 37.18 33.86 8.56
CA ASP A 92 38.24 32.97 9.01
C ASP A 92 38.03 31.60 8.31
N GLY A 93 38.68 31.44 7.18
CA GLY A 93 38.51 30.27 6.30
C GLY A 93 39.23 29.02 6.77
N ASN A 94 40.35 29.17 7.51
CA ASN A 94 41.16 28.08 8.00
C ASN A 94 40.88 27.72 9.49
N GLY A 95 40.02 28.50 10.16
CA GLY A 95 39.59 28.24 11.55
C GLY A 95 40.62 28.56 12.62
N ASN A 96 41.67 29.37 12.30
CA ASN A 96 42.74 29.69 13.25
C ASN A 96 42.39 30.86 14.20
N GLY A 97 41.23 31.48 14.03
CA GLY A 97 40.75 32.61 14.80
C GLY A 97 41.17 34.00 14.25
N ILE A 98 41.94 34.04 13.16
CA ILE A 98 42.36 35.24 12.45
C ILE A 98 41.59 35.31 11.13
N GLY A 99 40.83 36.40 10.91
CA GLY A 99 40.07 36.54 9.67
C GLY A 99 40.91 37.08 8.51
N GLY A 100 40.41 36.90 7.29
CA GLY A 100 41.03 37.32 6.03
C GLY A 100 41.44 36.14 5.16
N ASP A 101 41.27 34.88 5.63
CA ASP A 101 41.58 33.69 4.87
C ASP A 101 40.41 33.25 4.01
N SER A 102 40.69 32.72 2.82
CA SER A 102 39.69 32.10 1.96
C SER A 102 39.50 30.59 2.29
N LEU A 103 38.37 30.07 1.87
CA LEU A 103 38.06 28.63 1.96
C LEU A 103 37.60 28.12 0.59
N ILE A 104 38.06 26.93 0.21
CA ILE A 104 37.57 26.22 -0.97
C ILE A 104 36.89 24.94 -0.49
N ILE A 105 35.66 24.73 -0.91
CA ILE A 105 34.89 23.47 -0.68
C ILE A 105 34.71 22.82 -2.04
N MET A 106 35.23 21.62 -2.19
CA MET A 106 35.17 20.86 -3.44
C MET A 106 34.13 19.76 -3.32
N PHE A 107 33.48 19.45 -4.43
CA PHE A 107 32.59 18.28 -4.55
C PHE A 107 32.57 17.79 -6.00
N ARG A 108 32.17 16.51 -6.19
CA ARG A 108 32.00 15.88 -7.49
C ARG A 108 30.57 15.43 -7.68
N THR A 109 30.02 15.73 -8.83
CA THR A 109 28.69 15.25 -9.21
C THR A 109 28.70 13.76 -9.51
N ARG A 110 27.54 13.13 -9.43
CA ARG A 110 27.39 11.71 -9.79
C ARG A 110 27.68 11.50 -11.28
N PRO A 111 28.08 10.28 -11.69
CA PRO A 111 28.10 9.88 -13.09
C PRO A 111 26.74 10.08 -13.77
N ASP A 112 26.75 10.25 -15.09
CA ASP A 112 25.54 10.31 -15.89
C ASP A 112 24.69 9.05 -15.69
N ASP A 113 23.38 9.22 -15.62
CA ASP A 113 22.45 8.11 -15.55
C ASP A 113 21.90 7.86 -16.96
N LEU A 114 22.34 6.75 -17.53
CA LEU A 114 21.90 6.29 -18.86
C LEU A 114 20.99 5.07 -18.75
N THR A 115 20.61 4.70 -17.53
CA THR A 115 19.71 3.57 -17.27
C THR A 115 18.27 4.03 -17.27
N ALA A 116 17.41 3.29 -17.93
CA ALA A 116 15.98 3.55 -17.91
C ALA A 116 15.31 2.76 -16.78
N PRO A 117 14.22 3.26 -16.19
CA PRO A 117 13.55 2.58 -15.10
C PRO A 117 13.01 1.21 -15.52
N VAL A 118 13.16 0.24 -14.62
CA VAL A 118 12.70 -1.13 -14.79
C VAL A 118 11.63 -1.45 -13.75
N VAL A 119 10.53 -2.10 -14.18
CA VAL A 119 9.54 -2.65 -13.26
C VAL A 119 10.14 -3.88 -12.58
N VAL A 120 10.34 -3.82 -11.27
CA VAL A 120 10.94 -4.90 -10.47
C VAL A 120 9.91 -5.70 -9.67
N ASN A 121 8.71 -5.14 -9.46
CA ASN A 121 7.64 -5.84 -8.77
C ASN A 121 6.28 -5.38 -9.29
N THR A 122 5.36 -6.34 -9.46
CA THR A 122 3.96 -6.09 -9.78
C THR A 122 3.06 -6.86 -8.84
N PHE A 123 1.91 -6.28 -8.50
CA PHE A 123 0.87 -6.99 -7.78
C PHE A 123 -0.51 -6.56 -8.32
N PRO A 124 -1.43 -7.50 -8.60
CA PRO A 124 -1.20 -8.94 -8.63
C PRO A 124 -0.06 -9.33 -9.59
N ALA A 125 0.61 -10.46 -9.36
CA ALA A 125 1.68 -10.95 -10.22
C ALA A 125 1.13 -11.42 -11.58
N SER A 126 2.03 -11.71 -12.54
CA SER A 126 1.61 -12.25 -13.85
C SER A 126 0.95 -13.62 -13.68
N ASP A 127 -0.21 -13.77 -14.29
CA ASP A 127 -1.05 -14.98 -14.31
C ASP A 127 -1.53 -15.44 -12.92
N ASP A 128 -1.45 -14.53 -11.94
CA ASP A 128 -1.91 -14.76 -10.59
C ASP A 128 -3.44 -14.77 -10.51
N THR A 129 -3.97 -15.48 -9.52
CA THR A 129 -5.38 -15.41 -9.14
C THR A 129 -5.47 -14.88 -7.72
N VAL A 130 -5.97 -13.66 -7.57
CA VAL A 130 -6.23 -13.06 -6.26
C VAL A 130 -7.60 -13.48 -5.74
N ASP A 131 -7.69 -13.72 -4.44
CA ASP A 131 -8.91 -14.29 -3.85
C ASP A 131 -10.05 -13.28 -3.79
N THR A 132 -9.77 -12.03 -3.47
CA THR A 132 -10.81 -11.02 -3.22
C THR A 132 -10.76 -9.86 -4.22
N PRO A 133 -11.87 -9.14 -4.46
CA PRO A 133 -11.93 -8.08 -5.47
C PRO A 133 -11.38 -6.73 -5.00
N ASN A 134 -11.00 -6.57 -3.73
CA ASN A 134 -10.58 -5.29 -3.17
C ASN A 134 -9.06 -5.02 -3.29
N HIS A 135 -8.36 -5.77 -4.15
CA HIS A 135 -6.95 -5.54 -4.41
C HIS A 135 -6.67 -4.20 -5.12
N VAL A 136 -5.53 -3.62 -4.76
CA VAL A 136 -4.92 -2.48 -5.46
C VAL A 136 -3.85 -3.03 -6.40
N ILE A 137 -3.86 -2.57 -7.64
CA ILE A 137 -2.79 -2.92 -8.58
C ILE A 137 -1.58 -2.04 -8.25
N SER A 138 -0.46 -2.65 -7.89
CA SER A 138 0.76 -1.94 -7.53
C SER A 138 1.93 -2.32 -8.42
N ILE A 139 2.71 -1.33 -8.79
CA ILE A 139 3.90 -1.45 -9.62
C ILE A 139 5.06 -0.80 -8.86
N THR A 140 6.19 -1.46 -8.76
CA THR A 140 7.41 -0.89 -8.17
C THR A 140 8.54 -0.87 -9.20
N PHE A 141 9.20 0.27 -9.30
CA PHE A 141 10.37 0.48 -10.14
C PHE A 141 11.65 0.37 -9.31
N ASP A 142 12.76 0.01 -9.95
CA ASP A 142 14.08 -0.09 -9.33
C ASP A 142 14.68 1.26 -8.95
N GLU A 143 14.16 2.35 -9.53
CA GLU A 143 14.61 3.72 -9.30
C GLU A 143 13.45 4.73 -9.18
N ILE A 144 13.80 6.02 -9.04
CA ILE A 144 12.84 7.11 -9.00
C ILE A 144 12.44 7.52 -10.42
N VAL A 145 11.14 7.40 -10.74
CA VAL A 145 10.59 7.82 -12.02
C VAL A 145 10.13 9.29 -11.99
N ASP A 146 10.13 9.93 -13.15
CA ASP A 146 9.56 11.27 -13.32
C ASP A 146 8.04 11.22 -13.16
N THR A 147 7.53 12.04 -12.24
CA THR A 147 6.08 12.15 -11.98
C THR A 147 5.27 12.55 -13.21
N ASN A 148 5.86 13.34 -14.12
CA ASN A 148 5.21 13.73 -15.37
C ASN A 148 5.01 12.52 -16.33
N SER A 149 5.78 11.46 -16.16
CA SER A 149 5.62 10.22 -16.92
C SER A 149 4.54 9.28 -16.31
N VAL A 150 4.05 9.56 -15.10
CA VAL A 150 2.97 8.78 -14.45
C VAL A 150 1.62 9.25 -14.96
N THR A 151 1.22 8.78 -16.11
CA THR A 151 0.00 9.21 -16.82
C THR A 151 -0.94 8.05 -17.10
N LEU A 152 -2.22 8.34 -17.31
CA LEU A 152 -3.21 7.32 -17.73
C LEU A 152 -2.88 6.67 -19.08
N THR A 153 -2.07 7.30 -19.91
CA THR A 153 -1.58 6.71 -21.17
C THR A 153 -0.53 5.62 -20.89
N ASN A 154 0.34 5.88 -19.93
CA ASN A 154 1.47 5.00 -19.62
C ASN A 154 1.08 3.83 -18.70
N PHE A 155 0.02 3.99 -17.90
CA PHE A 155 -0.51 2.96 -17.00
C PHE A 155 -1.94 2.61 -17.41
N ALA A 156 -2.16 1.45 -17.97
CA ALA A 156 -3.45 1.01 -18.46
C ALA A 156 -3.90 -0.29 -17.80
N VAL A 157 -5.19 -0.42 -17.53
CA VAL A 157 -5.83 -1.66 -17.09
C VAL A 157 -7.17 -1.83 -17.82
N GLY A 158 -7.49 -3.05 -18.20
CA GLY A 158 -8.76 -3.42 -18.84
C GLY A 158 -9.10 -4.88 -18.57
N GLN A 159 -10.35 -5.25 -18.77
CA GLN A 159 -10.76 -6.64 -18.80
C GLN A 159 -10.20 -7.30 -20.07
N ILE A 160 -9.86 -8.58 -20.01
CA ILE A 160 -9.38 -9.32 -21.18
C ILE A 160 -10.54 -9.42 -22.20
N GLY A 161 -10.28 -8.91 -23.40
CA GLY A 161 -11.31 -8.83 -24.47
C GLY A 161 -12.24 -7.62 -24.37
N GLY A 162 -12.08 -6.78 -23.34
CA GLY A 162 -12.88 -5.57 -23.12
C GLY A 162 -12.12 -4.27 -23.35
N SER A 163 -12.77 -3.15 -23.02
CA SER A 163 -12.19 -1.81 -23.09
C SER A 163 -11.33 -1.47 -21.85
N LEU A 164 -10.55 -0.39 -21.97
CA LEU A 164 -9.82 0.17 -20.83
C LEU A 164 -10.80 0.69 -19.77
N LEU A 165 -10.45 0.44 -18.51
CA LEU A 165 -11.25 0.85 -17.35
C LEU A 165 -10.91 2.27 -16.90
N ALA A 166 -11.92 2.97 -16.36
CA ALA A 166 -11.72 4.22 -15.65
C ALA A 166 -10.91 3.98 -14.38
N ARG A 167 -9.87 4.78 -14.15
CA ARG A 167 -8.90 4.59 -13.07
C ARG A 167 -8.25 5.89 -12.63
N THR A 168 -7.67 5.85 -11.43
CA THR A 168 -6.78 6.89 -10.91
C THR A 168 -5.42 6.29 -10.59
N LEU A 169 -4.38 7.14 -10.58
CA LEU A 169 -3.02 6.76 -10.29
C LEU A 169 -2.55 7.51 -9.05
N GLN A 170 -1.81 6.83 -8.19
CA GLN A 170 -1.05 7.44 -7.11
C GLN A 170 0.42 7.04 -7.25
N HIS A 171 1.31 8.02 -7.14
CA HIS A 171 2.75 7.84 -7.23
C HIS A 171 3.39 8.02 -5.85
N TRP A 172 4.28 7.12 -5.49
CA TRP A 172 4.99 7.05 -4.22
C TRP A 172 6.49 6.94 -4.44
N GLN A 173 7.27 7.46 -3.49
CA GLN A 173 8.72 7.35 -3.51
C GLN A 173 9.22 6.93 -2.11
N ALA A 174 10.05 5.91 -2.06
CA ALA A 174 10.72 5.46 -0.84
C ALA A 174 11.97 4.65 -1.19
N GLY A 175 13.01 4.74 -0.36
CA GLY A 175 14.21 3.91 -0.48
C GLY A 175 14.95 4.02 -1.83
N GLY A 176 14.85 5.17 -2.52
CA GLY A 176 15.43 5.35 -3.86
C GLY A 176 14.62 4.70 -5.00
N ARG A 177 13.41 4.24 -4.73
CA ARG A 177 12.49 3.58 -5.67
C ARG A 177 11.21 4.38 -5.83
N SER A 178 10.51 4.13 -6.95
CA SER A 178 9.14 4.60 -7.15
C SER A 178 8.16 3.45 -7.15
N GLY A 179 6.97 3.73 -6.59
CA GLY A 179 5.79 2.89 -6.69
C GLY A 179 4.64 3.61 -7.36
N VAL A 180 3.82 2.90 -8.13
CA VAL A 180 2.58 3.42 -8.70
C VAL A 180 1.44 2.49 -8.37
N ASN A 181 0.39 3.04 -7.77
CA ASN A 181 -0.87 2.33 -7.54
C ASN A 181 -1.89 2.71 -8.60
N ILE A 182 -2.59 1.71 -9.16
CA ILE A 182 -3.73 1.90 -10.06
C ILE A 182 -4.99 1.51 -9.29
N TYR A 183 -5.91 2.45 -9.14
CA TYR A 183 -7.24 2.23 -8.55
C TYR A 183 -8.28 2.24 -9.65
N VAL A 184 -8.92 1.10 -9.86
CA VAL A 184 -10.03 0.98 -10.82
C VAL A 184 -11.27 1.62 -10.20
N ALA A 185 -11.89 2.58 -10.90
CA ALA A 185 -12.97 3.39 -10.34
C ALA A 185 -14.21 2.57 -9.90
N ALA A 186 -14.54 1.51 -10.64
CA ALA A 186 -15.63 0.58 -10.30
C ALA A 186 -15.19 -0.58 -9.39
N GLY A 187 -13.92 -0.59 -8.93
CA GLY A 187 -13.29 -1.73 -8.30
C GLY A 187 -13.02 -2.88 -9.28
N LEU A 188 -12.27 -3.87 -8.82
CA LEU A 188 -12.10 -5.13 -9.53
C LEU A 188 -13.36 -5.98 -9.35
N GLN A 189 -13.72 -6.76 -10.38
CA GLN A 189 -14.90 -7.60 -10.36
C GLN A 189 -14.51 -9.05 -10.11
N SER A 190 -15.23 -9.71 -9.23
CA SER A 190 -15.07 -11.15 -8.95
C SER A 190 -15.29 -11.98 -10.21
N GLY A 191 -14.49 -13.04 -10.40
CA GLY A 191 -14.56 -13.93 -11.56
C GLY A 191 -14.06 -13.33 -12.87
N THR A 192 -13.32 -12.21 -12.81
CA THR A 192 -12.91 -11.45 -14.00
C THR A 192 -11.40 -11.46 -14.17
N SER A 193 -10.94 -11.65 -15.41
CA SER A 193 -9.53 -11.57 -15.77
C SER A 193 -9.19 -10.19 -16.34
N TYR A 194 -8.07 -9.65 -15.89
CA TYR A 194 -7.60 -8.31 -16.23
C TYR A 194 -6.25 -8.36 -16.94
N ARG A 195 -6.01 -7.35 -17.74
CA ARG A 195 -4.70 -7.08 -18.37
C ARG A 195 -4.23 -5.70 -17.93
N VAL A 196 -2.99 -5.63 -17.46
CA VAL A 196 -2.32 -4.39 -17.10
C VAL A 196 -1.16 -4.13 -18.05
N ARG A 197 -0.96 -2.86 -18.40
CA ARG A 197 0.16 -2.40 -19.25
C ARG A 197 0.83 -1.20 -18.61
N VAL A 198 2.16 -1.24 -18.57
CA VAL A 198 3.04 -0.11 -18.21
C VAL A 198 3.98 0.15 -19.38
N SER A 199 4.08 1.39 -19.85
CA SER A 199 4.94 1.75 -20.99
C SER A 199 5.30 3.23 -20.96
N GLY A 200 6.45 3.61 -21.55
CA GLY A 200 6.82 5.01 -21.73
C GLY A 200 7.08 5.79 -20.43
N VAL A 201 7.35 5.08 -19.33
CA VAL A 201 7.74 5.69 -18.06
C VAL A 201 9.20 6.13 -18.18
N ALA A 202 9.50 7.34 -17.77
CA ALA A 202 10.83 7.91 -17.75
C ALA A 202 11.33 8.07 -16.30
N ASP A 203 12.64 8.04 -16.12
CA ASP A 203 13.29 8.52 -14.92
C ASP A 203 13.34 10.05 -14.91
N ARG A 204 13.88 10.63 -13.83
CA ARG A 204 14.07 12.08 -13.68
C ARG A 204 15.09 12.67 -14.68
N TRP A 205 15.86 11.85 -15.38
CA TRP A 205 16.90 12.25 -16.35
C TRP A 205 16.46 12.09 -17.80
N GLY A 206 15.23 11.59 -18.01
CA GLY A 206 14.62 11.44 -19.33
C GLY A 206 14.92 10.10 -19.99
N ASN A 207 15.53 9.13 -19.29
CA ASN A 207 15.68 7.77 -19.82
C ASN A 207 14.31 7.07 -19.78
N ILE A 208 13.80 6.68 -20.94
CA ILE A 208 12.47 6.10 -21.10
C ILE A 208 12.57 4.57 -21.16
N MET A 209 11.69 3.87 -20.45
CA MET A 209 11.55 2.41 -20.55
C MET A 209 11.56 1.96 -22.02
N PRO A 210 12.49 1.10 -22.43
CA PRO A 210 12.65 0.71 -23.84
C PRO A 210 11.54 -0.23 -24.32
N THR A 211 10.89 -0.96 -23.40
CA THR A 211 9.84 -1.94 -23.69
C THR A 211 8.69 -1.79 -22.72
N GLN A 212 7.47 -2.08 -23.20
CA GLN A 212 6.32 -2.15 -22.32
C GLN A 212 6.36 -3.41 -21.45
N VAL A 213 5.83 -3.28 -20.23
CA VAL A 213 5.51 -4.41 -19.35
C VAL A 213 4.02 -4.69 -19.47
N LEU A 214 3.67 -5.94 -19.74
CA LEU A 214 2.31 -6.40 -19.94
C LEU A 214 2.09 -7.69 -19.17
N TRP A 215 1.04 -7.75 -18.34
CA TRP A 215 0.69 -8.97 -17.62
C TRP A 215 -0.82 -9.09 -17.43
N ASN A 216 -1.26 -10.30 -17.12
CA ASN A 216 -2.64 -10.62 -16.79
C ASN A 216 -2.75 -11.10 -15.35
N PHE A 217 -3.91 -10.94 -14.75
CA PHE A 217 -4.29 -11.58 -13.50
C PHE A 217 -5.79 -11.83 -13.47
N THR A 218 -6.25 -12.68 -12.57
CA THR A 218 -7.67 -13.01 -12.40
C THR A 218 -8.11 -12.74 -10.96
N VAL A 219 -9.33 -12.25 -10.77
CA VAL A 219 -9.98 -12.23 -9.46
C VAL A 219 -10.84 -13.48 -9.35
N ALA A 220 -10.64 -14.26 -8.30
CA ALA A 220 -11.39 -15.49 -8.08
C ALA A 220 -12.90 -15.21 -7.99
N PRO A 221 -13.74 -16.13 -8.48
CA PRO A 221 -15.19 -15.97 -8.38
C PRO A 221 -15.66 -16.09 -6.93
N GLY A 222 -16.58 -15.22 -6.54
CA GLY A 222 -17.19 -15.25 -5.21
C GLY A 222 -17.90 -13.95 -4.86
N SER A 223 -18.80 -14.02 -3.91
CA SER A 223 -19.35 -12.85 -3.20
C SER A 223 -18.70 -12.76 -1.84
N TYR A 224 -18.31 -11.56 -1.43
CA TYR A 224 -17.60 -11.32 -0.17
C TYR A 224 -18.35 -10.33 0.70
N MET A 225 -18.40 -10.59 1.99
CA MET A 225 -18.82 -9.66 3.03
C MET A 225 -17.57 -9.18 3.78
N PHE A 226 -17.47 -7.88 3.99
CA PHE A 226 -16.34 -7.28 4.69
C PHE A 226 -16.77 -6.84 6.08
N THR A 227 -15.93 -7.14 7.08
CA THR A 227 -16.11 -6.68 8.46
C THR A 227 -14.84 -5.94 8.88
N THR A 228 -14.95 -4.64 9.10
CA THR A 228 -13.82 -3.82 9.56
C THR A 228 -13.48 -4.17 11.00
N ILE A 229 -12.20 -4.39 11.26
CA ILE A 229 -11.62 -4.52 12.61
C ILE A 229 -11.14 -3.14 13.05
N ASP A 230 -10.30 -2.47 12.26
CA ASP A 230 -9.83 -1.10 12.49
C ASP A 230 -9.60 -0.39 11.15
N ASP A 231 -10.14 0.81 11.00
CA ASP A 231 -9.99 1.62 9.79
C ASP A 231 -8.88 2.68 9.90
N PHE A 232 -8.22 2.78 11.06
CA PHE A 232 -7.15 3.73 11.37
C PHE A 232 -7.47 5.21 11.11
N ASN A 233 -8.73 5.57 10.93
CA ASN A 233 -9.13 6.94 10.57
C ASN A 233 -9.13 7.91 11.75
N SER A 234 -9.29 7.41 12.97
CA SER A 234 -9.53 8.27 14.13
C SER A 234 -8.44 8.24 15.18
N SER A 235 -7.89 7.08 15.52
CA SER A 235 -6.93 6.95 16.63
C SER A 235 -6.22 5.60 16.60
N VAL A 236 -4.97 5.58 17.06
CA VAL A 236 -4.21 4.37 17.40
C VAL A 236 -4.19 4.08 18.90
N ALA A 237 -5.09 4.68 19.69
CA ALA A 237 -5.12 4.53 21.15
C ALA A 237 -5.38 3.09 21.62
N ASN A 238 -5.98 2.25 20.77
CA ASN A 238 -6.21 0.84 21.05
C ASN A 238 -4.96 -0.04 20.85
N TRP A 239 -3.92 0.53 20.24
CA TRP A 239 -2.66 -0.15 19.92
C TRP A 239 -1.59 0.18 20.97
N LEU A 240 -0.83 -0.80 21.39
CA LEU A 240 0.31 -0.57 22.30
C LEU A 240 1.54 -0.14 21.49
N GLN A 241 2.29 0.79 22.08
CA GLN A 241 3.64 1.07 21.58
C GLN A 241 4.48 -0.21 21.69
N PRO A 242 5.20 -0.62 20.63
CA PRO A 242 5.92 -1.88 20.61
C PRO A 242 6.95 -2.07 21.73
N GLY A 243 7.54 -1.00 22.22
CA GLY A 243 8.46 -1.07 23.39
C GLY A 243 7.81 -1.63 24.65
N THR A 244 6.48 -1.70 24.73
CA THR A 244 5.73 -2.22 25.89
C THR A 244 5.20 -3.64 25.69
N SER A 245 5.29 -4.21 24.49
CA SER A 245 4.68 -5.50 24.18
C SER A 245 5.40 -6.72 24.79
N GLY A 246 6.57 -6.55 25.36
CA GLY A 246 7.39 -7.63 25.94
C GLY A 246 8.04 -8.57 24.93
N SER A 247 7.49 -8.69 23.74
CA SER A 247 8.04 -9.50 22.65
C SER A 247 8.83 -8.69 21.63
N THR A 248 8.71 -7.36 21.67
CA THR A 248 9.46 -6.46 20.77
C THR A 248 10.93 -6.41 21.19
N MET A 249 11.84 -6.63 20.23
CA MET A 249 13.27 -6.69 20.46
C MET A 249 14.08 -6.25 19.25
N GLY A 250 15.32 -5.83 19.46
CA GLY A 250 16.24 -5.44 18.38
C GLY A 250 15.86 -4.13 17.69
N ILE A 251 15.16 -3.23 18.39
CA ILE A 251 14.77 -1.90 17.89
C ILE A 251 15.37 -0.78 18.75
N ASP A 252 15.51 0.41 18.17
CA ASP A 252 15.75 1.64 18.91
C ASP A 252 14.41 2.18 19.44
N SER A 253 14.08 1.86 20.68
CA SER A 253 12.81 2.24 21.31
C SER A 253 12.62 3.76 21.44
N ALA A 254 13.70 4.55 21.43
CA ALA A 254 13.60 6.02 21.48
C ALA A 254 13.12 6.63 20.17
N ARG A 255 13.27 5.91 19.04
CA ARG A 255 12.87 6.34 17.70
C ARG A 255 11.74 5.50 17.12
N PHE A 256 11.10 4.69 17.94
CA PHE A 256 9.95 3.89 17.54
C PHE A 256 8.64 4.63 17.88
N SER A 257 7.70 4.63 16.94
CA SER A 257 6.37 5.18 17.17
C SER A 257 5.31 4.57 16.27
N ILE A 258 4.07 4.53 16.76
CA ILE A 258 2.85 4.38 15.95
C ILE A 258 1.99 5.64 16.12
N SER A 259 1.43 6.14 15.03
CA SER A 259 0.56 7.31 15.02
C SER A 259 -0.44 7.26 13.89
N THR A 260 -1.59 7.93 14.02
CA THR A 260 -2.46 8.23 12.89
C THR A 260 -1.85 9.34 12.04
N THR A 261 -2.05 9.29 10.75
CA THR A 261 -1.59 10.31 9.81
C THR A 261 -2.57 10.51 8.65
N VAL A 262 -2.62 11.73 8.16
CA VAL A 262 -3.26 12.10 6.89
C VAL A 262 -2.21 12.47 5.83
N ALA A 263 -0.93 12.39 6.18
CA ALA A 263 0.17 12.76 5.29
C ALA A 263 0.35 11.77 4.13
N VAL A 264 0.03 10.50 4.37
CA VAL A 264 -0.17 9.50 3.34
C VAL A 264 -1.67 9.27 3.28
N PRO A 265 -2.36 9.73 2.23
CA PRO A 265 -3.78 9.42 2.06
C PRO A 265 -3.95 7.91 2.11
N GLY A 266 -4.94 7.45 2.84
CA GLY A 266 -5.32 6.04 2.85
C GLY A 266 -5.71 5.54 1.46
N ILE A 267 -6.19 4.31 1.39
CA ILE A 267 -6.84 3.83 0.17
C ILE A 267 -8.02 4.76 -0.18
N PRO A 268 -8.46 4.86 -1.45
CA PRO A 268 -9.44 5.88 -1.87
C PRO A 268 -10.75 5.95 -1.11
N SER A 269 -11.09 4.93 -0.32
CA SER A 269 -12.28 4.90 0.54
C SER A 269 -12.05 5.45 1.94
N ASN A 270 -10.81 5.73 2.35
CA ASN A 270 -10.42 6.14 3.69
C ASN A 270 -9.73 7.50 3.73
N THR A 271 -9.85 8.19 4.87
CA THR A 271 -9.32 9.56 5.07
C THR A 271 -7.98 9.61 5.79
N GLY A 272 -7.53 8.51 6.39
CA GLY A 272 -6.29 8.43 7.14
C GLY A 272 -5.70 7.03 7.12
N SER A 273 -4.54 6.89 7.73
CA SER A 273 -3.84 5.63 7.92
C SER A 273 -3.02 5.66 9.21
N SER A 274 -2.56 4.50 9.67
CA SER A 274 -1.61 4.38 10.77
C SER A 274 -0.19 4.38 10.21
N LEU A 275 0.70 5.19 10.76
CA LEU A 275 2.13 5.20 10.46
C LEU A 275 2.89 4.45 11.54
N LEU A 276 3.66 3.45 11.16
CA LEU A 276 4.63 2.75 12.00
C LEU A 276 6.05 3.13 11.56
N GLN A 277 6.78 3.87 12.40
CA GLN A 277 8.18 4.20 12.18
C GLN A 277 9.07 3.34 13.07
N PHE A 278 10.15 2.81 12.52
CA PHE A 278 11.05 1.94 13.26
C PHE A 278 12.50 2.07 12.79
N TYR A 279 13.41 1.78 13.75
CA TYR A 279 14.84 1.74 13.54
C TYR A 279 15.39 0.46 14.16
N TRP A 280 15.98 -0.39 13.32
CA TRP A 280 16.56 -1.65 13.77
C TRP A 280 17.93 -1.45 14.41
N GLN A 281 18.18 -2.10 15.52
CA GLN A 281 19.52 -2.27 16.07
C GLN A 281 20.19 -3.42 15.31
N THR A 282 20.85 -3.14 14.20
CA THR A 282 21.38 -4.13 13.26
C THR A 282 22.40 -5.09 13.88
N GLY A 283 23.03 -4.72 15.01
CA GLY A 283 23.94 -5.56 15.79
C GLY A 283 23.27 -6.45 16.85
N ALA A 284 21.95 -6.43 16.98
CA ALA A 284 21.24 -7.28 17.93
C ALA A 284 21.27 -8.75 17.46
N SER A 285 20.99 -9.67 18.38
CA SER A 285 20.94 -11.12 18.08
C SER A 285 19.59 -11.58 17.52
N SER A 286 18.55 -10.77 17.67
CA SER A 286 17.20 -11.04 17.17
C SER A 286 16.41 -9.74 17.01
N TRP A 287 15.42 -9.78 16.12
CA TRP A 287 14.62 -8.62 15.74
C TRP A 287 13.15 -9.02 15.58
N LEU A 288 12.29 -8.36 16.34
CA LEU A 288 10.84 -8.51 16.25
C LEU A 288 10.16 -7.23 16.73
N ILE A 289 9.29 -6.67 15.92
CA ILE A 289 8.26 -5.73 16.37
C ILE A 289 6.96 -6.52 16.49
N ARG A 290 6.30 -6.42 17.63
CA ARG A 290 4.92 -6.85 17.84
C ARG A 290 4.09 -5.60 18.07
N GLU A 291 3.41 -5.14 17.01
CA GLU A 291 2.44 -4.04 17.11
C GLU A 291 1.09 -4.61 17.53
N TYR A 292 0.79 -4.51 18.80
CA TYR A 292 -0.25 -5.26 19.50
C TYR A 292 -1.54 -4.45 19.63
N LEU A 293 -2.66 -5.03 19.23
CA LEU A 293 -4.00 -4.50 19.46
C LEU A 293 -4.47 -4.85 20.88
N ASN A 294 -4.30 -3.90 21.81
CA ASN A 294 -4.48 -4.14 23.24
C ASN A 294 -5.92 -4.09 23.72
N SER A 295 -6.76 -3.21 23.16
CA SER A 295 -8.06 -2.88 23.75
C SER A 295 -9.07 -2.36 22.71
N GLY A 296 -10.23 -1.98 23.18
CA GLY A 296 -11.26 -1.28 22.43
C GLY A 296 -12.12 -2.20 21.54
N PRO A 297 -13.09 -1.59 20.81
CA PRO A 297 -13.98 -2.31 19.93
C PRO A 297 -13.28 -3.19 18.88
N PRO A 298 -12.14 -2.78 18.27
CA PRO A 298 -11.43 -3.64 17.33
C PRO A 298 -11.05 -4.99 17.91
N ARG A 299 -10.64 -5.04 19.19
CA ARG A 299 -10.25 -6.30 19.85
C ARG A 299 -11.44 -7.23 20.16
N SER A 300 -12.67 -6.71 20.16
CA SER A 300 -13.88 -7.51 20.42
C SER A 300 -14.42 -8.23 19.18
N VAL A 301 -13.84 -7.98 18.01
CA VAL A 301 -14.22 -8.67 16.76
C VAL A 301 -13.71 -10.10 16.82
N ILE A 302 -14.63 -11.05 16.83
CA ILE A 302 -14.37 -12.50 16.89
C ILE A 302 -14.91 -13.18 15.64
N TRP A 303 -14.20 -14.17 15.11
CA TRP A 303 -14.60 -14.85 13.88
C TRP A 303 -14.17 -16.31 13.84
N GLN A 304 -14.63 -17.04 12.82
CA GLN A 304 -14.23 -18.40 12.46
C GLN A 304 -13.37 -18.37 11.20
N LYS A 305 -12.46 -19.36 11.05
CA LYS A 305 -11.56 -19.44 9.90
C LYS A 305 -12.23 -19.75 8.57
N ALA A 306 -13.38 -20.47 8.61
CA ALA A 306 -14.02 -20.99 7.40
C ALA A 306 -14.40 -19.87 6.42
N ASN A 307 -13.96 -20.00 5.17
CA ASN A 307 -14.20 -19.04 4.09
C ASN A 307 -13.80 -17.59 4.45
N THR A 308 -12.77 -17.41 5.26
CA THR A 308 -12.41 -16.11 5.82
C THR A 308 -10.95 -15.76 5.52
N TRP A 309 -10.73 -14.55 5.01
CA TRP A 309 -9.43 -13.89 4.82
C TRP A 309 -9.27 -12.77 5.83
N LEU A 310 -8.12 -12.72 6.50
CA LEU A 310 -7.69 -11.56 7.27
C LEU A 310 -6.89 -10.66 6.35
N GLN A 311 -7.27 -9.37 6.27
CA GLN A 311 -6.73 -8.43 5.30
C GLN A 311 -6.32 -7.13 5.95
N VAL A 312 -5.26 -6.52 5.45
CA VAL A 312 -4.87 -5.13 5.74
C VAL A 312 -4.20 -4.52 4.50
N TYR A 313 -4.46 -3.26 4.23
CA TYR A 313 -3.65 -2.53 3.26
C TYR A 313 -2.36 -2.08 3.93
N VAL A 314 -1.23 -2.40 3.29
CA VAL A 314 0.10 -2.05 3.75
C VAL A 314 0.74 -1.13 2.70
N HIS A 315 1.07 0.08 3.12
CA HIS A 315 1.92 0.96 2.30
C HIS A 315 3.37 0.62 2.60
N GLY A 316 4.00 -0.05 1.65
CA GLY A 316 5.38 -0.46 1.74
C GLY A 316 6.34 0.67 1.40
N ASP A 317 7.54 0.58 1.94
CA ASP A 317 8.66 1.51 1.75
C ASP A 317 9.83 0.88 0.98
N GLY A 318 9.66 -0.35 0.50
CA GLY A 318 10.71 -1.09 -0.19
C GLY A 318 11.89 -1.51 0.70
N SER A 319 11.73 -1.43 2.03
CA SER A 319 12.82 -1.66 3.00
C SER A 319 13.31 -3.10 3.08
N GLY A 320 12.61 -4.06 2.49
CA GLY A 320 12.91 -5.48 2.63
C GLY A 320 12.61 -6.05 4.02
N THR A 321 12.00 -5.24 4.91
CA THR A 321 11.47 -5.71 6.20
C THR A 321 10.38 -6.74 5.96
N GLN A 322 10.33 -7.78 6.77
CA GLN A 322 9.28 -8.78 6.65
C GLN A 322 8.11 -8.46 7.59
N PHE A 323 6.92 -8.74 7.11
CA PHE A 323 5.62 -8.52 7.77
C PHE A 323 4.86 -9.84 7.88
N ARG A 324 4.08 -10.02 8.97
CA ARG A 324 3.07 -11.07 9.11
C ARG A 324 1.97 -10.67 10.08
N PHE A 325 0.84 -11.37 9.98
CA PHE A 325 -0.24 -11.31 10.96
C PHE A 325 0.03 -12.25 12.14
N ALA A 326 -0.46 -11.86 13.32
CA ALA A 326 -0.62 -12.73 14.48
C ALA A 326 -2.06 -12.66 14.98
N ILE A 327 -2.63 -13.79 15.34
CA ILE A 327 -3.99 -13.91 15.86
C ILE A 327 -4.00 -14.79 17.12
N ASP A 328 -4.97 -14.52 17.99
CA ASP A 328 -5.33 -15.40 19.09
C ASP A 328 -6.31 -16.44 18.55
N ASP A 329 -6.16 -17.70 18.92
CA ASP A 329 -7.15 -18.75 18.65
C ASP A 329 -7.77 -19.31 19.93
N SER A 330 -8.83 -20.10 19.79
CA SER A 330 -9.58 -20.69 20.93
C SER A 330 -10.06 -19.63 21.95
N VAL A 331 -10.58 -18.50 21.45
CA VAL A 331 -10.94 -17.29 22.23
C VAL A 331 -12.06 -17.56 23.24
N ASP A 332 -12.90 -18.57 23.04
CA ASP A 332 -13.90 -19.02 23.98
C ASP A 332 -13.33 -19.51 25.34
N ALA A 333 -12.04 -19.86 25.37
CA ALA A 333 -11.29 -20.12 26.60
C ALA A 333 -10.81 -18.84 27.34
N PHE A 334 -11.17 -17.63 26.83
CA PHE A 334 -10.62 -16.34 27.28
C PHE A 334 -11.56 -15.34 27.97
N PRO A 335 -12.48 -15.67 28.85
CA PRO A 335 -13.04 -14.62 29.70
C PRO A 335 -11.97 -14.23 30.73
N GLY A 336 -11.09 -13.28 30.33
CA GLY A 336 -10.09 -12.66 31.21
C GLY A 336 -8.74 -13.37 31.38
N GLY A 337 -8.41 -14.35 30.53
CA GLY A 337 -7.11 -15.05 30.56
C GLY A 337 -6.08 -14.48 29.59
N THR A 338 -4.79 -14.67 29.91
CA THR A 338 -3.68 -14.44 28.97
C THR A 338 -3.71 -15.50 27.89
N ALA A 339 -3.94 -15.10 26.64
CA ALA A 339 -3.85 -15.98 25.49
C ALA A 339 -2.44 -16.60 25.43
N THR A 340 -2.36 -17.91 25.46
CA THR A 340 -1.11 -18.65 25.27
C THR A 340 -0.99 -19.20 23.85
N ASN A 341 -2.04 -19.09 23.05
CA ASN A 341 -2.14 -19.62 21.69
C ASN A 341 -2.13 -18.45 20.70
N HIS A 342 -0.95 -18.08 20.23
CA HIS A 342 -0.80 -17.10 19.17
C HIS A 342 -0.27 -17.78 17.92
N GLU A 343 -1.10 -17.80 16.90
CA GLU A 343 -0.77 -18.32 15.59
C GLU A 343 -0.44 -17.19 14.63
N VAL A 344 0.38 -17.47 13.63
CA VAL A 344 0.89 -16.44 12.73
C VAL A 344 0.78 -16.87 11.28
N SER A 345 0.62 -15.90 10.37
CA SER A 345 0.79 -16.14 8.94
C SER A 345 2.27 -16.36 8.59
N LEU A 346 2.55 -16.80 7.38
CA LEU A 346 3.91 -16.79 6.86
C LEU A 346 4.40 -15.35 6.67
N TRP A 347 5.72 -15.18 6.74
CA TRP A 347 6.35 -13.88 6.50
C TRP A 347 6.23 -13.45 5.04
N LYS A 348 5.85 -12.20 4.83
CA LYS A 348 5.83 -11.52 3.52
C LYS A 348 6.87 -10.41 3.54
N THR A 349 7.72 -10.32 2.52
CA THR A 349 8.74 -9.27 2.42
C THR A 349 8.12 -8.00 1.86
N ILE A 350 8.36 -6.85 2.51
CA ILE A 350 7.93 -5.54 2.03
C ILE A 350 8.99 -5.05 1.01
N ASP A 351 8.90 -5.51 -0.22
CA ASP A 351 9.77 -5.20 -1.35
C ASP A 351 9.12 -4.25 -2.38
N TRP A 352 7.96 -3.72 -2.04
CA TRP A 352 7.19 -2.78 -2.87
C TRP A 352 7.13 -1.39 -2.24
N VAL A 353 6.83 -0.38 -3.08
CA VAL A 353 6.56 1.01 -2.67
C VAL A 353 5.10 1.35 -3.01
N GLY A 354 4.38 1.93 -2.04
CA GLY A 354 2.96 2.26 -2.17
C GLY A 354 2.03 1.23 -1.54
N TRP A 355 0.72 1.37 -1.78
CA TRP A 355 -0.30 0.52 -1.19
C TRP A 355 -0.39 -0.85 -1.84
N ARG A 356 -0.53 -1.88 -1.00
CA ARG A 356 -0.85 -3.26 -1.40
C ARG A 356 -1.77 -3.89 -0.36
N LEU A 357 -2.81 -4.61 -0.81
CA LEU A 357 -3.56 -5.47 0.07
C LEU A 357 -2.72 -6.69 0.42
N VAL A 358 -2.49 -6.90 1.69
CA VAL A 358 -1.89 -8.12 2.24
C VAL A 358 -2.98 -8.95 2.88
N GLU A 359 -3.10 -10.20 2.48
CA GLU A 359 -4.15 -11.08 2.97
C GLU A 359 -3.58 -12.43 3.43
N TRP A 360 -4.32 -13.07 4.31
CA TRP A 360 -4.10 -14.41 4.83
C TRP A 360 -5.40 -15.19 4.74
N ASP A 361 -5.44 -16.21 3.86
CA ASP A 361 -6.53 -17.18 3.79
C ASP A 361 -6.44 -18.09 5.02
N LEU A 362 -7.34 -17.90 5.98
CA LEU A 362 -7.30 -18.59 7.27
C LEU A 362 -7.67 -20.07 7.15
N GLU A 363 -8.29 -20.48 6.05
CA GLU A 363 -8.68 -21.87 5.81
C GLU A 363 -7.62 -22.67 5.04
N ASN A 364 -6.97 -22.04 4.04
CA ASN A 364 -6.14 -22.74 3.08
C ASN A 364 -4.64 -22.42 3.18
N ASP A 365 -4.27 -21.22 3.66
CA ASP A 365 -2.88 -20.84 3.81
C ASP A 365 -2.19 -21.57 4.97
N SER A 366 -0.88 -21.73 4.85
CA SER A 366 -0.06 -22.28 5.91
C SER A 366 -0.08 -21.41 7.16
N VAL A 367 -0.19 -22.06 8.31
CA VAL A 367 -0.14 -21.45 9.65
C VAL A 367 1.23 -21.71 10.26
N GLY A 368 1.88 -20.62 10.70
CA GLY A 368 3.11 -20.71 11.49
C GLY A 368 2.80 -20.69 12.98
N SER A 369 3.66 -21.31 13.77
CA SER A 369 3.60 -21.22 15.23
C SER A 369 4.49 -20.09 15.74
N TRP A 370 4.00 -19.35 16.75
CA TRP A 370 4.80 -18.41 17.53
C TRP A 370 4.75 -18.73 19.01
N LEU A 371 3.57 -18.72 19.63
CA LEU A 371 3.34 -19.16 21.02
C LEU A 371 2.23 -20.22 21.08
N GLY A 372 1.74 -20.68 19.93
CA GLY A 372 0.69 -21.68 19.78
C GLY A 372 1.19 -22.97 19.17
N ASN A 373 0.26 -23.75 18.60
CA ASN A 373 0.49 -25.11 18.11
C ASN A 373 0.63 -25.23 16.58
N GLY A 374 0.56 -24.10 15.84
CA GLY A 374 0.61 -24.07 14.38
C GLY A 374 -0.72 -24.44 13.70
N ARG A 375 -1.84 -24.31 14.41
CA ARG A 375 -3.18 -24.58 13.89
C ARG A 375 -4.16 -23.51 14.32
N LEU A 376 -5.12 -23.18 13.49
CA LEU A 376 -6.23 -22.29 13.83
C LEU A 376 -7.41 -23.10 14.33
N GLU A 377 -7.81 -22.90 15.58
CA GLU A 377 -8.85 -23.65 16.27
C GLU A 377 -9.83 -22.71 16.99
N GLY A 378 -11.11 -23.10 17.07
CA GLY A 378 -12.14 -22.34 17.78
C GLY A 378 -12.39 -20.94 17.24
N ASP A 379 -12.78 -20.05 18.13
CA ASP A 379 -12.97 -18.63 17.85
C ASP A 379 -11.63 -17.90 17.73
N LEU A 380 -11.51 -17.06 16.72
CA LEU A 380 -10.30 -16.31 16.38
C LEU A 380 -10.45 -14.83 16.67
N ARG A 381 -9.34 -14.17 17.01
CA ARG A 381 -9.27 -12.75 17.26
C ARG A 381 -7.93 -12.19 16.80
N PHE A 382 -7.90 -10.95 16.30
CA PHE A 382 -6.65 -10.29 15.92
C PHE A 382 -5.79 -9.99 17.16
N ASP A 383 -4.49 -10.33 17.08
CA ASP A 383 -3.50 -10.01 18.13
C ASP A 383 -2.61 -8.84 17.71
N SER A 384 -1.84 -8.99 16.62
CA SER A 384 -0.83 -8.00 16.28
C SER A 384 -0.38 -8.08 14.82
N PHE A 385 0.22 -6.97 14.35
CA PHE A 385 1.16 -7.02 13.25
C PHE A 385 2.54 -7.35 13.79
N GLN A 386 3.27 -8.18 13.06
CA GLN A 386 4.67 -8.45 13.38
C GLN A 386 5.58 -8.06 12.22
N LEU A 387 6.69 -7.40 12.54
CA LEU A 387 7.75 -7.08 11.58
C LEU A 387 9.07 -7.64 12.07
N ARG A 388 9.95 -8.02 11.14
CA ARG A 388 11.33 -8.41 11.46
C ARG A 388 12.35 -7.91 10.44
N TYR A 389 13.56 -7.69 10.94
CA TYR A 389 14.73 -7.38 10.15
C TYR A 389 15.39 -8.65 9.63
N ILE A 390 15.86 -8.61 8.38
CA ILE A 390 16.67 -9.68 7.77
C ILE A 390 18.05 -9.09 7.47
N PRO A 391 19.11 -9.55 8.14
CA PRO A 391 20.47 -9.08 7.91
C PRO A 391 20.89 -9.20 6.43
N GLY A 392 21.46 -8.14 5.90
CA GLY A 392 21.92 -8.09 4.51
C GLY A 392 20.82 -7.85 3.46
N THR A 393 19.55 -7.85 3.87
CA THR A 393 18.42 -7.65 2.95
C THR A 393 17.58 -6.44 3.36
N SER A 394 17.25 -6.32 4.65
CA SER A 394 16.40 -5.23 5.14
C SER A 394 17.20 -3.95 5.36
N ALA A 395 16.57 -2.79 5.11
CA ALA A 395 17.09 -1.50 5.53
C ALA A 395 17.12 -1.38 7.07
N ALA A 396 18.04 -0.58 7.59
CA ALA A 396 18.19 -0.38 9.04
C ALA A 396 17.02 0.39 9.68
N SER A 397 16.17 1.01 8.88
CA SER A 397 14.98 1.73 9.33
C SER A 397 13.88 1.67 8.27
N GLY A 398 12.65 1.93 8.66
CA GLY A 398 11.52 1.96 7.74
C GLY A 398 10.33 2.77 8.26
N GLN A 399 9.42 3.03 7.33
CA GLN A 399 8.12 3.67 7.54
C GLN A 399 7.06 2.88 6.79
N VAL A 400 6.23 2.17 7.54
CA VAL A 400 5.14 1.37 6.98
C VAL A 400 3.82 1.95 7.46
N TYR A 401 2.84 2.06 6.54
CA TYR A 401 1.51 2.53 6.91
C TYR A 401 0.53 1.38 6.79
N PHE A 402 -0.46 1.38 7.68
CA PHE A 402 -1.56 0.42 7.67
C PHE A 402 -2.89 1.14 7.48
N ASP A 403 -3.78 0.51 6.73
CA ASP A 403 -5.13 0.99 6.54
C ASP A 403 -6.10 -0.18 6.40
N GLN A 404 -7.35 0.00 6.83
CA GLN A 404 -8.46 -0.93 6.67
C GLN A 404 -8.09 -2.39 7.06
N LEU A 405 -7.75 -2.63 8.33
CA LEU A 405 -7.69 -3.99 8.88
C LEU A 405 -9.09 -4.57 8.92
N GLN A 406 -9.33 -5.65 8.21
CA GLN A 406 -10.67 -6.21 8.02
C GLN A 406 -10.65 -7.73 7.79
N LEU A 407 -11.82 -8.31 7.91
CA LEU A 407 -12.13 -9.66 7.46
C LEU A 407 -12.86 -9.57 6.11
N ALA A 408 -12.48 -10.41 5.17
CA ALA A 408 -13.28 -10.74 3.99
C ALA A 408 -13.81 -12.17 4.16
N ARG A 409 -15.12 -12.33 4.21
CA ARG A 409 -15.76 -13.64 4.31
C ARG A 409 -16.44 -13.95 2.99
N LYS A 410 -16.02 -15.04 2.36
CA LYS A 410 -16.68 -15.54 1.15
C LYS A 410 -18.02 -16.16 1.54
N ALA A 411 -19.08 -15.69 0.90
CA ALA A 411 -20.37 -16.32 1.04
C ALA A 411 -20.26 -17.77 0.55
N PRO A 412 -20.81 -18.75 1.26
CA PRO A 412 -20.82 -20.11 0.78
C PRO A 412 -21.41 -20.14 -0.64
N SER A 413 -20.72 -20.79 -1.56
CA SER A 413 -21.23 -20.94 -2.92
C SER A 413 -22.47 -21.80 -2.87
N THR A 414 -23.63 -21.16 -2.92
CA THR A 414 -24.93 -21.81 -2.97
C THR A 414 -25.29 -22.20 -4.40
N VAL A 415 -24.33 -22.10 -5.34
CA VAL A 415 -24.56 -22.31 -6.77
C VAL A 415 -23.89 -23.60 -7.23
N GLU A 416 -24.69 -24.55 -7.61
CA GLU A 416 -24.27 -25.78 -8.29
C GLU A 416 -24.50 -25.61 -9.80
N ARG A 417 -23.49 -25.92 -10.63
CA ARG A 417 -23.61 -25.96 -12.10
C ARG A 417 -23.82 -27.40 -12.56
N ASP A 418 -24.79 -27.61 -13.43
CA ASP A 418 -24.92 -28.85 -14.19
C ASP A 418 -24.24 -28.67 -15.56
N PRO A 419 -23.02 -29.17 -15.76
CA PRO A 419 -22.30 -28.99 -17.02
C PRO A 419 -22.88 -29.83 -18.18
N SER A 420 -23.77 -30.78 -17.89
CA SER A 420 -24.38 -31.63 -18.90
C SER A 420 -25.53 -30.95 -19.65
N VAL A 421 -26.03 -29.83 -19.12
CA VAL A 421 -27.15 -29.08 -19.71
C VAL A 421 -26.63 -27.76 -20.30
N LEU A 422 -26.81 -27.58 -21.60
CA LEU A 422 -26.48 -26.34 -22.34
C LEU A 422 -27.78 -25.68 -22.84
N PRO A 423 -28.42 -24.82 -22.04
CA PRO A 423 -29.67 -24.17 -22.40
C PRO A 423 -29.47 -23.20 -23.59
N GLY A 424 -30.38 -23.16 -24.52
CA GLY A 424 -30.37 -22.19 -25.64
C GLY A 424 -30.92 -20.81 -25.30
N ALA A 425 -31.48 -20.62 -24.08
CA ALA A 425 -32.07 -19.37 -23.62
C ALA A 425 -32.01 -19.25 -22.09
N PHE A 426 -32.11 -18.03 -21.61
CA PHE A 426 -32.27 -17.78 -20.18
C PHE A 426 -33.61 -18.25 -19.66
N ALA A 427 -33.64 -18.94 -18.52
CA ALA A 427 -34.85 -19.33 -17.82
C ALA A 427 -34.67 -19.23 -16.30
N LEU A 428 -35.77 -18.91 -15.60
CA LEU A 428 -35.81 -18.91 -14.16
C LEU A 428 -36.94 -19.86 -13.71
N HIS A 429 -36.56 -20.95 -13.04
CA HIS A 429 -37.50 -21.98 -12.68
C HIS A 429 -38.12 -21.72 -11.30
N GLN A 430 -39.25 -22.38 -11.02
CA GLN A 430 -39.89 -22.31 -9.71
C GLN A 430 -38.96 -22.91 -8.65
N ASN A 431 -38.80 -22.20 -7.55
CA ASN A 431 -38.03 -22.70 -6.40
C ASN A 431 -38.66 -23.95 -5.80
N TYR A 432 -37.83 -24.86 -5.30
CA TYR A 432 -38.28 -26.09 -4.65
C TYR A 432 -37.46 -26.38 -3.40
N PRO A 433 -38.10 -26.71 -2.27
CA PRO A 433 -39.56 -26.71 -2.06
C PRO A 433 -40.17 -25.28 -2.08
N ASN A 434 -41.49 -25.22 -2.33
CA ASN A 434 -42.28 -23.97 -2.21
C ASN A 434 -43.74 -24.34 -1.83
N PRO A 435 -44.24 -24.02 -0.62
CA PRO A 435 -43.54 -23.32 0.47
C PRO A 435 -42.33 -24.07 1.01
N PHE A 436 -41.39 -23.33 1.67
CA PHE A 436 -40.14 -23.86 2.19
C PHE A 436 -39.87 -23.45 3.65
N ASN A 437 -39.03 -24.23 4.37
CA ASN A 437 -38.62 -24.00 5.75
C ASN A 437 -37.27 -24.66 6.05
N PRO A 438 -36.20 -23.92 6.40
CA PRO A 438 -35.98 -22.53 6.04
C PRO A 438 -35.33 -22.39 4.66
N GLU A 439 -35.00 -23.49 3.99
CA GLU A 439 -34.17 -23.55 2.78
C GLU A 439 -34.97 -23.90 1.53
N THR A 440 -34.60 -23.28 0.41
CA THR A 440 -35.13 -23.59 -0.91
C THR A 440 -34.07 -23.47 -2.00
N ARG A 441 -34.23 -24.26 -3.05
CA ARG A 441 -33.34 -24.25 -4.23
C ARG A 441 -34.02 -23.55 -5.40
N ILE A 442 -33.29 -22.67 -6.07
CA ILE A 442 -33.74 -21.89 -7.22
C ILE A 442 -32.89 -22.32 -8.40
N MET A 443 -33.50 -23.00 -9.37
CA MET A 443 -32.85 -23.40 -10.60
C MET A 443 -33.00 -22.31 -11.65
N TYR A 444 -31.92 -22.04 -12.41
CA TYR A 444 -31.94 -21.09 -13.49
C TYR A 444 -30.99 -21.50 -14.63
N ASP A 445 -31.36 -21.12 -15.84
CA ASP A 445 -30.64 -21.44 -17.06
C ASP A 445 -30.01 -20.17 -17.63
N ILE A 446 -28.75 -20.27 -18.03
CA ILE A 446 -27.97 -19.22 -18.68
C ILE A 446 -27.79 -19.60 -20.15
N GLY A 447 -28.42 -18.85 -21.04
CA GLY A 447 -28.43 -19.12 -22.49
C GLY A 447 -27.17 -18.67 -23.21
N GLU A 448 -26.49 -17.64 -22.70
CA GLU A 448 -25.22 -17.12 -23.21
C GLU A 448 -24.33 -16.65 -22.06
N ALA A 449 -23.02 -16.77 -22.23
CA ALA A 449 -22.07 -16.38 -21.18
C ALA A 449 -22.15 -14.87 -20.91
N GLY A 450 -22.19 -14.46 -19.64
CA GLY A 450 -22.26 -13.07 -19.22
C GLY A 450 -22.39 -12.91 -17.71
N PHE A 451 -22.40 -11.65 -17.26
CA PHE A 451 -22.61 -11.33 -15.87
C PHE A 451 -24.09 -11.46 -15.50
N VAL A 452 -24.35 -12.20 -14.41
CA VAL A 452 -25.72 -12.42 -13.91
C VAL A 452 -25.81 -12.08 -12.42
N ARG A 453 -26.99 -11.58 -12.03
CA ARG A 453 -27.37 -11.40 -10.63
C ARG A 453 -28.63 -12.21 -10.34
N LEU A 454 -28.60 -12.99 -9.26
CA LEU A 454 -29.80 -13.60 -8.70
C LEU A 454 -29.94 -13.11 -7.25
N PHE A 455 -31.05 -12.45 -6.95
CA PHE A 455 -31.26 -11.85 -5.63
C PHE A 455 -32.71 -11.99 -5.18
N VAL A 456 -32.89 -11.94 -3.84
CA VAL A 456 -34.18 -12.03 -3.17
C VAL A 456 -34.66 -10.65 -2.78
N ILE A 457 -35.93 -10.36 -3.01
CA ILE A 457 -36.61 -9.12 -2.60
C ILE A 457 -37.88 -9.44 -1.81
N ASP A 458 -38.28 -8.51 -0.96
CA ASP A 458 -39.55 -8.57 -0.25
C ASP A 458 -40.72 -8.02 -1.10
N ILE A 459 -41.91 -8.02 -0.54
CA ILE A 459 -43.14 -7.54 -1.20
C ILE A 459 -43.11 -6.02 -1.50
N LEU A 460 -42.22 -5.27 -0.86
CA LEU A 460 -42.01 -3.84 -1.09
C LEU A 460 -40.91 -3.56 -2.13
N GLY A 461 -40.31 -4.61 -2.68
CA GLY A 461 -39.21 -4.51 -3.65
C GLY A 461 -37.84 -4.23 -3.00
N ARG A 462 -37.71 -4.28 -1.68
CA ARG A 462 -36.42 -4.11 -1.00
C ARG A 462 -35.59 -5.37 -1.16
N GLN A 463 -34.34 -5.22 -1.55
CA GLN A 463 -33.41 -6.34 -1.65
C GLN A 463 -33.12 -6.90 -0.26
N ILE A 464 -33.28 -8.19 -0.11
CA ILE A 464 -33.08 -8.96 1.11
C ILE A 464 -31.72 -9.64 1.08
N ARG A 465 -31.41 -10.32 -0.02
CA ARG A 465 -30.14 -11.04 -0.18
C ARG A 465 -29.76 -11.21 -1.65
N THR A 466 -28.48 -11.05 -1.94
CA THR A 466 -27.88 -11.47 -3.20
C THR A 466 -27.46 -12.95 -3.07
N LEU A 467 -27.96 -13.80 -3.95
CA LEU A 467 -27.59 -15.21 -4.00
C LEU A 467 -26.46 -15.42 -5.03
N VAL A 468 -26.45 -14.63 -6.09
CA VAL A 468 -25.47 -14.70 -7.19
C VAL A 468 -25.19 -13.29 -7.67
N ALA A 469 -23.90 -12.97 -7.91
CA ALA A 469 -23.46 -11.77 -8.62
C ALA A 469 -22.09 -12.09 -9.25
N ALA A 470 -22.10 -12.80 -10.39
CA ALA A 470 -20.87 -13.30 -11.01
C ALA A 470 -21.07 -13.55 -12.51
N PRO A 471 -19.97 -13.55 -13.30
CA PRO A 471 -19.97 -14.10 -14.65
C PRO A 471 -20.35 -15.58 -14.63
N HIS A 472 -21.24 -15.98 -15.55
CA HIS A 472 -21.62 -17.36 -15.75
C HIS A 472 -21.38 -17.75 -17.20
N GLU A 473 -20.91 -18.96 -17.40
CA GLU A 473 -20.94 -19.60 -18.71
C GLU A 473 -22.34 -20.09 -19.04
N GLN A 474 -22.60 -20.40 -20.31
CA GLN A 474 -23.80 -21.10 -20.71
C GLN A 474 -23.94 -22.40 -19.90
N GLY A 475 -25.11 -22.61 -19.29
CA GLY A 475 -25.32 -23.78 -18.43
C GLY A 475 -26.57 -23.67 -17.56
N ARG A 476 -26.89 -24.78 -16.90
CA ARG A 476 -27.92 -24.83 -15.86
C ARG A 476 -27.30 -24.71 -14.49
N TYR A 477 -27.90 -23.89 -13.64
CA TYR A 477 -27.39 -23.56 -12.30
C TYR A 477 -28.50 -23.71 -11.25
N VAL A 478 -28.09 -24.03 -10.02
CA VAL A 478 -28.99 -24.08 -8.87
C VAL A 478 -28.39 -23.23 -7.76
N ALA A 479 -29.13 -22.24 -7.29
CA ALA A 479 -28.78 -21.46 -6.11
C ALA A 479 -29.65 -21.83 -4.93
N THR A 480 -29.11 -21.84 -3.73
CA THR A 480 -29.85 -22.14 -2.50
C THR A 480 -30.04 -20.86 -1.67
N TRP A 481 -31.25 -20.66 -1.12
CA TRP A 481 -31.52 -19.60 -0.15
C TRP A 481 -31.97 -20.21 1.18
N ASP A 482 -31.30 -19.81 2.26
CA ASP A 482 -31.47 -20.31 3.63
C ASP A 482 -32.46 -19.47 4.48
N GLY A 483 -33.24 -18.59 3.87
CA GLY A 483 -34.20 -17.74 4.56
C GLY A 483 -33.58 -16.63 5.44
N LYS A 484 -32.34 -16.21 5.13
CA LYS A 484 -31.63 -15.12 5.82
C LYS A 484 -31.39 -13.93 4.91
N ASP A 485 -31.21 -12.74 5.52
CA ASP A 485 -30.82 -11.50 4.84
C ASP A 485 -29.30 -11.44 4.57
N GLU A 486 -28.84 -10.30 4.03
CA GLU A 486 -27.40 -10.06 3.76
C GLU A 486 -26.53 -10.13 5.02
N ASN A 487 -27.09 -9.86 6.20
CA ASN A 487 -26.41 -9.89 7.49
C ASN A 487 -26.45 -11.28 8.15
N GLY A 488 -27.02 -12.29 7.49
CA GLY A 488 -27.19 -13.62 8.05
C GLY A 488 -28.33 -13.73 9.06
N VAL A 489 -29.16 -12.69 9.20
CA VAL A 489 -30.32 -12.69 10.11
C VAL A 489 -31.51 -13.33 9.42
N ALA A 490 -32.16 -14.27 10.12
CA ALA A 490 -33.32 -14.98 9.60
C ALA A 490 -34.50 -14.02 9.37
N VAL A 491 -35.04 -13.99 8.15
CA VAL A 491 -36.18 -13.13 7.79
C VAL A 491 -37.51 -13.76 8.23
N SER A 492 -38.57 -12.97 8.32
CA SER A 492 -39.89 -13.42 8.77
C SER A 492 -40.56 -14.34 7.76
N SER A 493 -41.46 -15.23 8.22
CA SER A 493 -42.37 -15.96 7.33
C SER A 493 -43.14 -14.99 6.44
N GLY A 494 -43.30 -15.34 5.17
CA GLY A 494 -43.98 -14.47 4.23
C GLY A 494 -43.68 -14.77 2.75
N VAL A 495 -44.18 -13.85 1.93
CA VAL A 495 -43.96 -13.89 0.47
C VAL A 495 -42.70 -13.12 0.12
N TYR A 496 -41.85 -13.74 -0.65
CA TYR A 496 -40.64 -13.18 -1.24
C TYR A 496 -40.65 -13.40 -2.74
N PHE A 497 -39.85 -12.58 -3.43
CA PHE A 497 -39.59 -12.78 -4.86
C PHE A 497 -38.08 -12.97 -5.05
N TYR A 498 -37.73 -13.78 -6.03
CA TYR A 498 -36.34 -13.89 -6.51
C TYR A 498 -36.29 -13.40 -7.94
N ARG A 499 -35.17 -12.73 -8.29
CA ARG A 499 -35.00 -12.08 -9.58
C ARG A 499 -33.66 -12.45 -10.17
N LEU A 500 -33.70 -12.98 -11.39
CA LEU A 500 -32.51 -13.20 -12.23
C LEU A 500 -32.38 -12.03 -13.20
N GLN A 501 -31.24 -11.39 -13.23
CA GLN A 501 -30.94 -10.22 -14.07
C GLN A 501 -29.63 -10.44 -14.80
N SER A 502 -29.61 -10.18 -16.11
CA SER A 502 -28.42 -10.04 -16.95
C SER A 502 -28.45 -8.68 -17.66
N GLU A 503 -27.49 -8.41 -18.55
CA GLU A 503 -27.51 -7.20 -19.40
C GLU A 503 -28.75 -7.12 -20.31
N THR A 504 -29.26 -8.26 -20.73
CA THR A 504 -30.31 -8.35 -21.76
C THR A 504 -31.69 -8.72 -21.21
N ILE A 505 -31.75 -9.37 -20.02
CA ILE A 505 -33.03 -9.87 -19.50
C ILE A 505 -33.18 -9.63 -17.99
N THR A 506 -34.46 -9.64 -17.57
CA THR A 506 -34.85 -9.73 -16.15
C THR A 506 -36.02 -10.69 -16.02
N LEU A 507 -35.82 -11.77 -15.23
CA LEU A 507 -36.84 -12.76 -14.91
C LEU A 507 -37.15 -12.74 -13.41
N SER A 508 -38.37 -13.03 -13.00
CA SER A 508 -38.77 -13.03 -11.57
C SER A 508 -39.64 -14.25 -11.25
N GLY A 509 -39.45 -14.79 -10.06
CA GLY A 509 -40.26 -15.85 -9.49
C GLY A 509 -40.76 -15.49 -8.10
N LYS A 510 -41.83 -16.13 -7.62
CA LYS A 510 -42.44 -15.96 -6.32
C LYS A 510 -42.18 -17.17 -5.44
N MET A 511 -41.92 -16.96 -4.15
CA MET A 511 -41.72 -18.04 -3.17
C MET A 511 -42.36 -17.69 -1.81
N ASN A 512 -42.69 -18.72 -1.05
CA ASN A 512 -43.34 -18.59 0.26
C ASN A 512 -42.45 -19.24 1.34
N LEU A 513 -41.95 -18.44 2.27
CA LEU A 513 -41.22 -18.94 3.45
C LEU A 513 -42.21 -19.19 4.59
N LEU A 514 -42.14 -20.39 5.14
CA LEU A 514 -42.85 -20.79 6.37
C LEU A 514 -41.82 -21.08 7.46
N LYS A 515 -42.05 -20.60 8.65
CA LYS A 515 -41.28 -20.94 9.86
C LYS A 515 -42.13 -21.71 10.83
#